data_80778d6fa441aea658da226c99697d3c
#
_entry.id   80778d6fa441aea658da226c99697d3c
#
_cell.length_a   1.000
_cell.length_b   1.000
_cell.length_c   1.000
_cell.angle_alpha   90.00
_cell.angle_beta   90.00
_cell.angle_gamma   90.00
#
_symmetry.space_group_name_H-M   'P 1'
#
loop_
_entity.id
_entity.type
_entity.pdbx_description
1 polymer ?
#
loop_
_entity_poly.entity_id
_entity_poly.type
_entity_poly.pdbx_seq_one_letter_code
_entity_poly.pdbx_strand_id
1 'polypeptide(L)'
;TYEADLPARSGLGTSSSFAVGMLNAFYALKGKYADKKRLADEAIYLERELCGEAGGWQDQIAASYGGLNVIRFDADGYRVSPVIVSAERKRALNENLMLFFTGFSRFSSDIQTATKKALSDKTAELREMCALVDEAEKILIHKESDLNEFGRMLDTSWQLKRGVSAKISTDSIDQLYADAKKAGALGGKLLGAGGGGFLLFYVEKERQAAVHTALSNLLHVPFTFENGGTTVIFYEPESYVAK
;
A
#
# COMPACT_ATOMS: atom_id res chain seq x y z
N THR A 1 -4.22 1.78 25.14
CA THR A 1 -2.85 1.53 24.66
C THR A 1 -2.88 1.39 23.15
N TYR A 2 -1.89 1.90 22.48
CA TYR A 2 -1.65 1.71 21.07
C TYR A 2 -0.33 0.94 20.89
N GLU A 3 -0.37 -0.11 20.09
CA GLU A 3 0.80 -0.93 19.77
C GLU A 3 0.91 -1.07 18.25
N ALA A 4 2.12 -1.06 17.73
CA ALA A 4 2.39 -1.19 16.31
C ALA A 4 3.69 -1.97 16.08
N ASP A 5 3.66 -2.91 15.16
CA ASP A 5 4.83 -3.69 14.76
C ASP A 5 5.82 -2.90 13.90
N LEU A 6 5.35 -1.83 13.27
CA LEU A 6 6.14 -1.02 12.36
C LEU A 6 6.26 0.43 12.87
N PRO A 7 7.40 1.09 12.64
CA PRO A 7 7.58 2.47 13.04
C PRO A 7 6.64 3.41 12.28
N ALA A 8 6.24 4.50 12.93
CA ALA A 8 5.49 5.56 12.26
C ALA A 8 6.29 6.13 11.08
N ARG A 9 5.59 6.67 10.06
CA ARG A 9 6.18 7.28 8.87
C ARG A 9 7.00 6.31 8.00
N SER A 10 6.70 5.03 8.08
CA SER A 10 7.37 3.99 7.28
C SER A 10 6.90 3.91 5.82
N GLY A 11 5.82 4.62 5.45
CA GLY A 11 5.25 4.60 4.10
C GLY A 11 4.28 3.44 3.82
N LEU A 12 3.83 2.73 4.87
CA LEU A 12 2.85 1.64 4.78
C LEU A 12 1.45 2.03 5.31
N GLY A 13 1.11 3.33 5.31
CA GLY A 13 -0.22 3.78 5.76
C GLY A 13 -0.46 3.65 7.27
N THR A 14 0.60 3.65 8.09
CA THR A 14 0.48 3.46 9.55
C THR A 14 -0.38 4.53 10.22
N SER A 15 -0.36 5.79 9.75
CA SER A 15 -1.24 6.87 10.23
C SER A 15 -2.71 6.52 9.98
N SER A 16 -3.03 6.15 8.75
CA SER A 16 -4.39 5.81 8.34
C SER A 16 -4.90 4.54 9.03
N SER A 17 -4.04 3.54 9.23
CA SER A 17 -4.39 2.35 10.02
C SER A 17 -4.71 2.70 11.47
N PHE A 18 -3.96 3.62 12.07
CA PHE A 18 -4.25 4.14 13.40
C PHE A 18 -5.58 4.89 13.43
N ALA A 19 -5.82 5.81 12.48
CA ALA A 19 -7.05 6.60 12.42
C ALA A 19 -8.29 5.71 12.29
N VAL A 20 -8.26 4.75 11.35
CA VAL A 20 -9.37 3.81 11.14
C VAL A 20 -9.59 2.91 12.35
N GLY A 21 -8.53 2.36 12.94
CA GLY A 21 -8.63 1.50 14.13
C GLY A 21 -9.16 2.25 15.33
N MET A 22 -8.72 3.49 15.55
CA MET A 22 -9.19 4.36 16.63
C MET A 22 -10.68 4.71 16.47
N LEU A 23 -11.12 5.07 15.26
CA LEU A 23 -12.53 5.35 14.98
C LEU A 23 -13.39 4.11 15.25
N ASN A 24 -12.98 2.94 14.78
CA ASN A 24 -13.70 1.68 15.01
C ASN A 24 -13.81 1.37 16.52
N ALA A 25 -12.72 1.53 17.26
CA ALA A 25 -12.73 1.34 18.72
C ALA A 25 -13.65 2.34 19.43
N PHE A 26 -13.70 3.62 19.01
CA PHE A 26 -14.60 4.62 19.59
C PHE A 26 -16.08 4.35 19.27
N TYR A 27 -16.37 3.82 18.07
CA TYR A 27 -17.73 3.37 17.75
C TYR A 27 -18.15 2.21 18.66
N ALA A 28 -17.29 1.21 18.81
CA ALA A 28 -17.56 0.08 19.70
C ALA A 28 -17.75 0.53 21.15
N LEU A 29 -16.88 1.41 21.66
CA LEU A 29 -16.98 1.97 23.03
C LEU A 29 -18.31 2.69 23.27
N LYS A 30 -18.88 3.33 22.24
CA LYS A 30 -20.19 4.00 22.30
C LYS A 30 -21.37 3.06 22.01
N GLY A 31 -21.14 1.75 21.86
CA GLY A 31 -22.17 0.78 21.51
C GLY A 31 -22.78 1.02 20.13
N LYS A 32 -22.02 1.60 19.20
CA LYS A 32 -22.46 1.92 17.84
C LYS A 32 -21.69 1.09 16.82
N TYR A 33 -22.40 0.61 15.81
CA TYR A 33 -21.78 -0.04 14.65
C TYR A 33 -21.40 1.00 13.60
N ALA A 34 -20.22 0.85 13.03
CA ALA A 34 -19.79 1.56 11.83
C ALA A 34 -19.33 0.55 10.78
N ASP A 35 -19.85 0.65 9.57
CA ASP A 35 -19.41 -0.18 8.46
C ASP A 35 -18.06 0.30 7.91
N LYS A 36 -17.46 -0.50 7.03
CA LYS A 36 -16.14 -0.22 6.46
C LYS A 36 -16.11 1.08 5.66
N LYS A 37 -17.20 1.38 4.92
CA LYS A 37 -17.29 2.61 4.15
C LYS A 37 -17.28 3.84 5.07
N ARG A 38 -18.08 3.82 6.10
CA ARG A 38 -18.14 4.90 7.09
C ARG A 38 -16.80 5.13 7.77
N LEU A 39 -16.14 4.06 8.20
CA LEU A 39 -14.82 4.16 8.84
C LEU A 39 -13.77 4.76 7.88
N ALA A 40 -13.79 4.36 6.61
CA ALA A 40 -12.90 4.92 5.61
C ALA A 40 -13.19 6.41 5.36
N ASP A 41 -14.47 6.78 5.17
CA ASP A 41 -14.89 8.16 4.90
C ASP A 41 -14.52 9.09 6.07
N GLU A 42 -14.80 8.67 7.31
CA GLU A 42 -14.48 9.46 8.50
C GLU A 42 -12.97 9.55 8.74
N ALA A 43 -12.19 8.51 8.45
CA ALA A 43 -10.74 8.57 8.53
C ALA A 43 -10.14 9.50 7.45
N ILE A 44 -10.69 9.49 6.23
CA ILE A 44 -10.32 10.43 5.18
C ILE A 44 -10.61 11.87 5.64
N TYR A 45 -11.81 12.12 6.16
CA TYR A 45 -12.18 13.44 6.67
C TYR A 45 -11.27 13.89 7.81
N LEU A 46 -10.98 13.00 8.76
CA LEU A 46 -10.08 13.28 9.88
C LEU A 46 -8.69 13.69 9.40
N GLU A 47 -8.06 12.91 8.53
CA GLU A 47 -6.70 13.17 8.08
C GLU A 47 -6.62 14.33 7.06
N ARG A 48 -7.57 14.46 6.13
CA ARG A 48 -7.51 15.45 5.04
C ARG A 48 -8.08 16.81 5.41
N GLU A 49 -9.21 16.83 6.13
CA GLU A 49 -9.89 18.08 6.46
C GLU A 49 -9.50 18.59 7.85
N LEU A 50 -9.55 17.73 8.89
CA LEU A 50 -9.29 18.18 10.25
C LEU A 50 -7.81 18.32 10.57
N CYS A 51 -6.97 17.37 10.12
CA CYS A 51 -5.52 17.42 10.32
C CYS A 51 -4.79 18.15 9.20
N GLY A 52 -5.43 18.38 8.05
CA GLY A 52 -4.84 19.09 6.91
C GLY A 52 -3.68 18.35 6.23
N GLU A 53 -3.62 17.03 6.39
CA GLU A 53 -2.56 16.23 5.81
C GLU A 53 -2.72 16.11 4.29
N ALA A 54 -1.66 16.31 3.54
CA ALA A 54 -1.64 16.05 2.10
C ALA A 54 -1.68 14.55 1.81
N GLY A 55 -2.38 14.13 0.75
CA GLY A 55 -2.37 12.74 0.29
C GLY A 55 -3.65 12.29 -0.40
N GLY A 56 -3.61 11.05 -0.90
CA GLY A 56 -4.78 10.34 -1.44
C GLY A 56 -5.60 9.68 -0.33
N TRP A 57 -6.64 8.96 -0.74
CA TRP A 57 -7.59 8.27 0.16
C TRP A 57 -7.33 6.77 0.29
N GLN A 58 -6.35 6.25 -0.43
CA GLN A 58 -6.13 4.82 -0.59
C GLN A 58 -5.80 4.09 0.72
N ASP A 59 -4.99 4.72 1.60
CA ASP A 59 -4.51 4.09 2.82
C ASP A 59 -5.64 3.90 3.84
N GLN A 60 -6.53 4.89 3.98
CA GLN A 60 -7.71 4.81 4.85
C GLN A 60 -8.67 3.73 4.35
N ILE A 61 -8.89 3.68 3.03
CA ILE A 61 -9.75 2.67 2.42
C ILE A 61 -9.15 1.28 2.60
N ALA A 62 -7.86 1.09 2.32
CA ALA A 62 -7.17 -0.18 2.50
C ALA A 62 -7.20 -0.66 3.95
N ALA A 63 -6.94 0.23 4.92
CA ALA A 63 -6.99 -0.09 6.35
C ALA A 63 -8.40 -0.47 6.82
N SER A 64 -9.42 0.18 6.28
CA SER A 64 -10.81 -0.12 6.62
C SER A 64 -11.29 -1.44 6.02
N TYR A 65 -11.07 -1.65 4.72
CA TYR A 65 -11.62 -2.79 4.00
C TYR A 65 -10.80 -4.07 4.19
N GLY A 66 -9.46 -3.96 4.24
CA GLY A 66 -8.54 -5.11 4.19
C GLY A 66 -8.66 -5.89 2.88
N GLY A 67 -7.85 -6.90 2.72
CA GLY A 67 -7.90 -7.78 1.56
C GLY A 67 -7.21 -7.23 0.32
N LEU A 68 -7.33 -7.97 -0.78
CA LEU A 68 -6.83 -7.59 -2.09
C LEU A 68 -7.98 -6.97 -2.89
N ASN A 69 -7.90 -5.67 -3.18
CA ASN A 69 -8.98 -4.92 -3.80
C ASN A 69 -8.52 -4.08 -4.97
N VAL A 70 -9.42 -3.86 -5.92
CA VAL A 70 -9.36 -2.74 -6.86
C VAL A 70 -10.16 -1.59 -6.27
N ILE A 71 -9.51 -0.43 -6.12
CA ILE A 71 -10.14 0.81 -5.66
C ILE A 71 -10.18 1.77 -6.84
N ARG A 72 -11.39 2.13 -7.28
CA ARG A 72 -11.61 3.07 -8.39
C ARG A 72 -12.12 4.38 -7.84
N PHE A 73 -11.48 5.46 -8.26
CA PHE A 73 -11.83 6.84 -7.87
C PHE A 73 -12.47 7.55 -9.06
N ASP A 74 -13.54 8.27 -8.81
CA ASP A 74 -14.24 9.11 -9.78
C ASP A 74 -14.72 10.42 -9.14
N ALA A 75 -15.48 11.22 -9.88
CA ALA A 75 -16.00 12.49 -9.39
C ALA A 75 -16.99 12.35 -8.21
N ASP A 76 -17.65 11.19 -8.11
CA ASP A 76 -18.64 10.90 -7.08
C ASP A 76 -18.04 10.22 -5.83
N GLY A 77 -16.72 9.96 -5.85
CA GLY A 77 -15.99 9.37 -4.73
C GLY A 77 -15.16 8.15 -5.10
N TYR A 78 -15.40 7.01 -4.43
CA TYR A 78 -14.65 5.78 -4.69
C TYR A 78 -15.53 4.53 -4.62
N ARG A 79 -15.08 3.47 -5.30
CA ARG A 79 -15.66 2.12 -5.25
C ARG A 79 -14.57 1.11 -4.94
N VAL A 80 -14.87 0.18 -4.05
CA VAL A 80 -13.97 -0.91 -3.65
C VAL A 80 -14.55 -2.23 -4.16
N SER A 81 -13.78 -2.95 -4.96
CA SER A 81 -14.14 -4.26 -5.49
C SER A 81 -13.10 -5.28 -5.08
N PRO A 82 -13.46 -6.36 -4.37
CA PRO A 82 -12.51 -7.41 -4.04
C PRO A 82 -12.03 -8.12 -5.31
N VAL A 83 -10.74 -8.39 -5.38
CA VAL A 83 -10.15 -9.21 -6.45
C VAL A 83 -10.41 -10.67 -6.13
N ILE A 84 -11.28 -11.31 -6.92
CA ILE A 84 -11.68 -12.71 -6.70
C ILE A 84 -10.65 -13.62 -7.35
N VAL A 85 -9.82 -14.24 -6.53
CA VAL A 85 -8.77 -15.18 -6.94
C VAL A 85 -8.78 -16.43 -6.07
N SER A 86 -8.28 -17.56 -6.59
CA SER A 86 -8.14 -18.77 -5.77
C SER A 86 -7.13 -18.56 -4.64
N ALA A 87 -7.31 -19.32 -3.56
CA ALA A 87 -6.38 -19.28 -2.42
C ALA A 87 -4.93 -19.64 -2.85
N GLU A 88 -4.79 -20.56 -3.81
CA GLU A 88 -3.49 -20.96 -4.36
C GLU A 88 -2.83 -19.80 -5.11
N ARG A 89 -3.58 -19.12 -5.98
CA ARG A 89 -3.06 -17.98 -6.74
C ARG A 89 -2.70 -16.80 -5.84
N LYS A 90 -3.52 -16.51 -4.84
CA LYS A 90 -3.22 -15.48 -3.84
C LYS A 90 -1.96 -15.81 -3.05
N ARG A 91 -1.79 -17.07 -2.67
CA ARG A 91 -0.59 -17.57 -1.98
C ARG A 91 0.64 -17.46 -2.88
N ALA A 92 0.56 -17.91 -4.13
CA ALA A 92 1.64 -17.81 -5.10
C ALA A 92 2.07 -16.35 -5.34
N LEU A 93 1.12 -15.42 -5.43
CA LEU A 93 1.44 -14.00 -5.49
C LEU A 93 2.20 -13.55 -4.24
N ASN A 94 1.69 -13.87 -3.03
CA ASN A 94 2.31 -13.48 -1.77
C ASN A 94 3.73 -14.04 -1.62
N GLU A 95 3.93 -15.30 -1.98
CA GLU A 95 5.22 -16.00 -1.88
C GLU A 95 6.28 -15.43 -2.83
N ASN A 96 5.88 -14.76 -3.90
CA ASN A 96 6.78 -14.08 -4.83
C ASN A 96 7.03 -12.60 -4.46
N LEU A 97 6.42 -12.09 -3.41
CA LEU A 97 6.63 -10.73 -2.96
C LEU A 97 7.64 -10.66 -1.81
N MET A 98 8.63 -9.80 -1.95
CA MET A 98 9.63 -9.51 -0.92
C MET A 98 9.58 -8.04 -0.54
N LEU A 99 9.53 -7.76 0.76
CA LEU A 99 9.42 -6.40 1.29
C LEU A 99 10.67 -6.03 2.07
N PHE A 100 11.33 -4.92 1.70
CA PHE A 100 12.56 -4.45 2.34
C PHE A 100 12.39 -3.04 2.88
N PHE A 101 12.80 -2.82 4.12
CA PHE A 101 12.82 -1.49 4.72
C PHE A 101 14.12 -0.77 4.39
N THR A 102 14.02 0.40 3.78
CA THR A 102 15.18 1.17 3.32
C THR A 102 15.90 1.94 4.43
N GLY A 103 15.36 1.96 5.66
CA GLY A 103 15.92 2.73 6.77
C GLY A 103 15.67 4.24 6.70
N PHE A 104 15.13 4.75 5.60
CA PHE A 104 14.82 6.17 5.43
C PHE A 104 13.35 6.44 5.71
N SER A 105 13.09 7.39 6.59
CA SER A 105 11.76 7.97 6.78
C SER A 105 11.79 9.44 6.37
N ARG A 106 10.77 9.88 5.62
CA ARG A 106 10.61 11.30 5.24
C ARG A 106 9.18 11.75 5.49
N PHE A 107 9.00 13.05 5.64
CA PHE A 107 7.66 13.62 5.66
C PHE A 107 7.00 13.42 4.30
N SER A 108 5.96 12.59 4.26
CA SER A 108 5.21 12.28 3.04
C SER A 108 4.54 13.52 2.44
N SER A 109 4.17 14.50 3.27
CA SER A 109 3.53 15.76 2.87
C SER A 109 4.33 16.56 1.85
N ASP A 110 5.67 16.66 2.01
CA ASP A 110 6.52 17.43 1.12
C ASP A 110 6.65 16.79 -0.26
N ILE A 111 6.72 15.45 -0.29
CA ILE A 111 6.80 14.68 -1.53
C ILE A 111 5.45 14.73 -2.25
N GLN A 112 4.37 14.55 -1.53
CA GLN A 112 3.01 14.59 -2.09
C GLN A 112 2.65 15.98 -2.64
N THR A 113 3.02 17.04 -1.94
CA THR A 113 2.82 18.41 -2.41
C THR A 113 3.61 18.68 -3.70
N ALA A 114 4.86 18.25 -3.77
CA ALA A 114 5.67 18.38 -4.98
C ALA A 114 5.12 17.52 -6.14
N THR A 115 4.70 16.28 -5.85
CA THR A 115 4.08 15.40 -6.83
C THR A 115 2.79 16.01 -7.36
N LYS A 116 1.90 16.50 -6.48
CA LYS A 116 0.63 17.14 -6.87
C LYS A 116 0.83 18.32 -7.84
N LYS A 117 1.88 19.12 -7.65
CA LYS A 117 2.21 20.21 -8.57
C LYS A 117 2.68 19.74 -9.95
N ALA A 118 3.30 18.57 -10.03
CA ALA A 118 3.78 18.01 -11.29
C ALA A 118 2.71 17.25 -12.08
N LEU A 119 1.57 16.88 -11.44
CA LEU A 119 0.55 16.02 -12.04
C LEU A 119 -0.14 16.65 -13.25
N SER A 120 -0.31 18.00 -13.28
CA SER A 120 -0.97 18.70 -14.39
C SER A 120 -0.32 18.43 -15.75
N ASP A 121 0.99 18.28 -15.75
CA ASP A 121 1.81 18.12 -16.96
C ASP A 121 2.09 16.65 -17.31
N LYS A 122 1.57 15.71 -16.51
CA LYS A 122 1.84 14.26 -16.56
C LYS A 122 0.60 13.42 -16.87
N THR A 123 -0.36 14.00 -17.62
CA THR A 123 -1.63 13.33 -17.91
C THR A 123 -1.47 12.02 -18.69
N ALA A 124 -0.49 11.94 -19.59
CA ALA A 124 -0.26 10.73 -20.39
C ALA A 124 0.26 9.59 -19.48
N GLU A 125 1.28 9.87 -18.67
CA GLU A 125 1.85 8.91 -17.72
C GLU A 125 0.81 8.43 -16.70
N LEU A 126 -0.06 9.33 -16.22
CA LEU A 126 -1.15 8.98 -15.31
C LEU A 126 -2.17 8.05 -15.95
N ARG A 127 -2.54 8.30 -17.22
CA ARG A 127 -3.45 7.41 -17.96
C ARG A 127 -2.84 6.02 -18.16
N GLU A 128 -1.55 5.96 -18.48
CA GLU A 128 -0.84 4.69 -18.60
C GLU A 128 -0.80 3.95 -17.26
N MET A 129 -0.50 4.63 -16.15
CA MET A 129 -0.57 4.05 -14.81
C MET A 129 -1.97 3.54 -14.46
N CYS A 130 -3.03 4.24 -14.85
CA CYS A 130 -4.40 3.77 -14.66
C CYS A 130 -4.70 2.51 -15.50
N ALA A 131 -4.23 2.45 -16.74
CA ALA A 131 -4.41 1.28 -17.59
C ALA A 131 -3.73 0.02 -17.01
N LEU A 132 -2.57 0.18 -16.36
CA LEU A 132 -1.88 -0.91 -15.66
C LEU A 132 -2.72 -1.53 -14.54
N VAL A 133 -3.65 -0.79 -13.93
CA VAL A 133 -4.55 -1.34 -12.89
C VAL A 133 -5.51 -2.37 -13.50
N ASP A 134 -6.08 -2.07 -14.66
CA ASP A 134 -6.99 -2.99 -15.36
C ASP A 134 -6.24 -4.24 -15.86
N GLU A 135 -5.00 -4.06 -16.29
CA GLU A 135 -4.13 -5.17 -16.68
C GLU A 135 -3.74 -6.04 -15.49
N ALA A 136 -3.38 -5.42 -14.36
CA ALA A 136 -3.12 -6.12 -13.11
C ALA A 136 -4.29 -6.98 -12.65
N GLU A 137 -5.50 -6.40 -12.68
CA GLU A 137 -6.72 -7.13 -12.35
C GLU A 137 -6.89 -8.35 -13.25
N LYS A 138 -6.73 -8.20 -14.58
CA LYS A 138 -6.81 -9.31 -15.54
C LYS A 138 -5.78 -10.41 -15.25
N ILE A 139 -4.50 -10.02 -15.04
CA ILE A 139 -3.44 -10.98 -14.70
C ILE A 139 -3.81 -11.76 -13.44
N LEU A 140 -4.33 -11.10 -12.41
CA LEU A 140 -4.64 -11.74 -11.14
C LEU A 140 -5.84 -12.69 -11.23
N ILE A 141 -6.92 -12.30 -11.91
CA ILE A 141 -8.17 -13.10 -11.97
C ILE A 141 -8.11 -14.26 -12.96
N HIS A 142 -7.34 -14.14 -14.04
CA HIS A 142 -7.22 -15.20 -15.04
C HIS A 142 -6.22 -16.28 -14.59
N LYS A 143 -6.74 -17.48 -14.33
CA LYS A 143 -5.96 -18.62 -13.82
C LYS A 143 -4.75 -18.96 -14.71
N GLU A 144 -4.91 -18.88 -16.01
CA GLU A 144 -3.88 -19.24 -17.00
C GLU A 144 -2.84 -18.12 -17.24
N SER A 145 -3.03 -16.93 -16.71
CA SER A 145 -2.06 -15.85 -16.85
C SER A 145 -0.81 -16.13 -15.99
N ASP A 146 0.37 -15.91 -16.59
CA ASP A 146 1.62 -15.97 -15.84
C ASP A 146 1.69 -14.85 -14.79
N LEU A 147 1.84 -15.20 -13.51
CA LEU A 147 2.00 -14.21 -12.43
C LEU A 147 3.29 -13.39 -12.57
N ASN A 148 4.27 -13.85 -13.30
CA ASN A 148 5.50 -13.11 -13.58
C ASN A 148 5.23 -11.82 -14.38
N GLU A 149 4.14 -11.79 -15.16
CA GLU A 149 3.70 -10.54 -15.83
C GLU A 149 3.31 -9.46 -14.83
N PHE A 150 2.72 -9.84 -13.68
CA PHE A 150 2.47 -8.88 -12.60
C PHE A 150 3.78 -8.26 -12.08
N GLY A 151 4.84 -9.07 -11.96
CA GLY A 151 6.16 -8.58 -11.59
C GLY A 151 6.73 -7.58 -12.61
N ARG A 152 6.66 -7.89 -13.91
CA ARG A 152 7.11 -7.00 -14.98
C ARG A 152 6.31 -5.70 -15.04
N MET A 153 5.00 -5.81 -14.82
CA MET A 153 4.12 -4.66 -14.76
C MET A 153 4.41 -3.75 -13.55
N LEU A 154 4.80 -4.30 -12.40
CA LEU A 154 5.29 -3.50 -11.27
C LEU A 154 6.51 -2.67 -11.65
N ASP A 155 7.44 -3.20 -12.46
CA ASP A 155 8.58 -2.46 -12.99
C ASP A 155 8.10 -1.27 -13.84
N THR A 156 7.23 -1.52 -14.82
CA THR A 156 6.65 -0.47 -15.66
C THR A 156 5.98 0.61 -14.81
N SER A 157 5.14 0.22 -13.86
CA SER A 157 4.46 1.14 -12.93
C SER A 157 5.45 1.98 -12.12
N TRP A 158 6.56 1.39 -11.68
CA TRP A 158 7.60 2.11 -10.95
C TRP A 158 8.33 3.12 -11.83
N GLN A 159 8.70 2.76 -13.05
CA GLN A 159 9.36 3.68 -13.98
C GLN A 159 8.47 4.89 -14.30
N LEU A 160 7.18 4.68 -14.55
CA LEU A 160 6.20 5.74 -14.75
C LEU A 160 6.10 6.65 -13.51
N LYS A 161 5.96 6.04 -12.32
CA LYS A 161 5.86 6.78 -11.05
C LYS A 161 7.10 7.64 -10.81
N ARG A 162 8.30 7.13 -11.04
CA ARG A 162 9.55 7.90 -10.91
C ARG A 162 9.58 9.10 -11.86
N GLY A 163 9.04 8.95 -13.08
CA GLY A 163 8.95 10.02 -14.08
C GLY A 163 8.01 11.17 -13.72
N VAL A 164 7.13 10.99 -12.73
CA VAL A 164 6.20 12.04 -12.31
C VAL A 164 6.91 13.18 -11.56
N SER A 165 7.85 12.87 -10.64
CA SER A 165 8.55 13.88 -9.85
C SER A 165 9.91 13.37 -9.39
N ALA A 166 10.94 14.21 -9.50
CA ALA A 166 12.29 13.90 -9.04
C ALA A 166 12.40 13.62 -7.52
N LYS A 167 11.38 13.97 -6.73
CA LYS A 167 11.35 13.72 -5.29
C LYS A 167 10.86 12.30 -4.92
N ILE A 168 10.35 11.54 -5.89
CA ILE A 168 9.79 10.20 -5.65
C ILE A 168 10.89 9.19 -5.36
N SER A 169 12.04 9.29 -6.04
CA SER A 169 13.19 8.43 -5.81
C SER A 169 14.43 9.24 -5.42
N THR A 170 15.44 8.54 -4.95
CA THR A 170 16.80 9.07 -4.68
C THR A 170 17.82 8.15 -5.31
N ASP A 171 19.05 8.61 -5.51
CA ASP A 171 20.15 7.81 -6.06
C ASP A 171 20.34 6.51 -5.26
N SER A 172 20.21 6.55 -3.93
CA SER A 172 20.32 5.38 -3.07
C SER A 172 19.18 4.38 -3.32
N ILE A 173 17.95 4.84 -3.49
CA ILE A 173 16.79 3.98 -3.81
C ILE A 173 16.95 3.38 -5.21
N ASP A 174 17.42 4.18 -6.16
CA ASP A 174 17.65 3.74 -7.53
C ASP A 174 18.74 2.67 -7.60
N GLN A 175 19.81 2.82 -6.81
CA GLN A 175 20.86 1.81 -6.70
C GLN A 175 20.32 0.49 -6.09
N LEU A 176 19.60 0.56 -4.96
CA LEU A 176 18.98 -0.61 -4.35
C LEU A 176 18.03 -1.33 -5.31
N TYR A 177 17.25 -0.56 -6.06
CA TYR A 177 16.35 -1.11 -7.07
C TYR A 177 17.11 -1.82 -8.20
N ALA A 178 18.19 -1.19 -8.70
CA ALA A 178 19.03 -1.77 -9.73
C ALA A 178 19.73 -3.06 -9.26
N ASP A 179 20.20 -3.09 -8.01
CA ASP A 179 20.84 -4.27 -7.42
C ASP A 179 19.85 -5.43 -7.29
N ALA A 180 18.61 -5.18 -6.87
CA ALA A 180 17.55 -6.18 -6.83
C ALA A 180 17.23 -6.72 -8.23
N LYS A 181 17.09 -5.84 -9.22
CA LYS A 181 16.84 -6.24 -10.63
C LYS A 181 17.99 -7.11 -11.18
N LYS A 182 19.23 -6.72 -10.92
CA LYS A 182 20.41 -7.50 -11.31
C LYS A 182 20.45 -8.89 -10.65
N ALA A 183 19.97 -8.98 -9.40
CA ALA A 183 19.90 -10.25 -8.67
C ALA A 183 18.72 -11.14 -9.11
N GLY A 184 17.79 -10.64 -9.95
CA GLY A 184 16.72 -11.43 -10.54
C GLY A 184 15.30 -11.01 -10.14
N ALA A 185 15.10 -9.86 -9.49
CA ALA A 185 13.77 -9.31 -9.30
C ALA A 185 13.14 -8.95 -10.67
N LEU A 186 11.92 -9.40 -10.93
CA LEU A 186 11.20 -9.09 -12.17
C LEU A 186 10.71 -7.65 -12.21
N GLY A 187 10.41 -7.09 -11.05
CA GLY A 187 10.01 -5.71 -10.88
C GLY A 187 9.73 -5.41 -9.42
N GLY A 188 9.34 -4.19 -9.15
CA GLY A 188 9.05 -3.73 -7.80
C GLY A 188 8.67 -2.27 -7.76
N LYS A 189 8.47 -1.73 -6.59
CA LYS A 189 8.21 -0.31 -6.39
C LYS A 189 8.51 0.15 -4.97
N LEU A 190 8.84 1.41 -4.83
CA LEU A 190 8.82 2.07 -3.52
C LEU A 190 7.37 2.36 -3.13
N LEU A 191 6.98 1.90 -1.95
CA LEU A 191 5.63 2.08 -1.41
C LEU A 191 5.44 3.50 -0.83
N GLY A 192 4.19 3.92 -0.70
CA GLY A 192 3.83 5.24 -0.17
C GLY A 192 4.17 6.40 -1.11
N ALA A 193 4.42 7.58 -0.54
CA ALA A 193 4.64 8.82 -1.28
C ALA A 193 5.96 8.87 -2.07
N GLY A 194 6.96 8.15 -1.62
CA GLY A 194 8.32 8.17 -2.18
C GLY A 194 9.38 8.64 -1.18
N GLY A 195 10.62 8.76 -1.65
CA GLY A 195 11.74 9.29 -0.88
C GLY A 195 12.30 8.39 0.23
N GLY A 196 11.68 7.25 0.50
CA GLY A 196 12.08 6.26 1.51
C GLY A 196 10.90 5.41 1.97
N GLY A 197 11.13 4.52 2.92
CA GLY A 197 10.15 3.59 3.45
C GLY A 197 10.43 2.17 2.99
N PHE A 198 9.50 1.54 2.30
CA PHE A 198 9.59 0.14 1.90
C PHE A 198 9.69 -0.04 0.38
N LEU A 199 10.63 -0.87 -0.03
CA LEU A 199 10.70 -1.42 -1.39
C LEU A 199 10.01 -2.77 -1.43
N LEU A 200 9.04 -2.91 -2.30
CA LEU A 200 8.36 -4.17 -2.60
C LEU A 200 8.88 -4.69 -3.94
N PHE A 201 9.36 -5.93 -3.97
CA PHE A 201 9.81 -6.60 -5.19
C PHE A 201 8.99 -7.84 -5.46
N TYR A 202 8.75 -8.13 -6.73
CA TYR A 202 8.29 -9.44 -7.19
C TYR A 202 9.52 -10.25 -7.62
N VAL A 203 9.70 -11.39 -6.97
CA VAL A 203 10.89 -12.24 -7.14
C VAL A 203 10.46 -13.71 -7.16
N GLU A 204 10.77 -14.42 -8.24
CA GLU A 204 10.56 -15.86 -8.30
C GLU A 204 11.34 -16.58 -7.19
N LYS A 205 10.79 -17.65 -6.65
CA LYS A 205 11.36 -18.37 -5.47
C LYS A 205 12.84 -18.70 -5.65
N GLU A 206 13.23 -19.13 -6.85
CA GLU A 206 14.61 -19.53 -7.18
C GLU A 206 15.60 -18.35 -7.13
N ARG A 207 15.10 -17.11 -7.23
CA ARG A 207 15.89 -15.89 -7.22
C ARG A 207 15.89 -15.15 -5.87
N GLN A 208 15.02 -15.53 -4.93
CA GLN A 208 14.86 -14.82 -3.65
C GLN A 208 16.14 -14.80 -2.82
N ALA A 209 16.89 -15.90 -2.76
CA ALA A 209 18.16 -15.95 -2.04
C ALA A 209 19.19 -14.96 -2.61
N ALA A 210 19.25 -14.83 -3.94
CA ALA A 210 20.15 -13.88 -4.61
C ALA A 210 19.75 -12.42 -4.32
N VAL A 211 18.44 -12.10 -4.40
CA VAL A 211 17.94 -10.76 -4.08
C VAL A 211 18.16 -10.43 -2.59
N HIS A 212 17.90 -11.38 -1.69
CA HIS A 212 18.16 -11.21 -0.27
C HIS A 212 19.65 -10.92 0.02
N THR A 213 20.56 -11.60 -0.68
CA THR A 213 21.99 -11.34 -0.57
C THR A 213 22.37 -9.97 -1.10
N ALA A 214 21.83 -9.59 -2.27
CA ALA A 214 22.09 -8.27 -2.87
C ALA A 214 21.60 -7.09 -2.01
N LEU A 215 20.52 -7.30 -1.23
CA LEU A 215 19.93 -6.31 -0.33
C LEU A 215 20.19 -6.63 1.16
N SER A 216 21.27 -7.34 1.46
CA SER A 216 21.57 -7.83 2.85
C SER A 216 21.77 -6.70 3.87
N ASN A 217 22.01 -5.46 3.43
CA ASN A 217 22.09 -4.27 4.26
C ASN A 217 20.71 -3.69 4.64
N LEU A 218 19.62 -4.24 4.10
CA LEU A 218 18.26 -3.83 4.40
C LEU A 218 17.55 -4.87 5.28
N LEU A 219 16.61 -4.42 6.08
CA LEU A 219 15.75 -5.31 6.83
C LEU A 219 14.70 -5.91 5.89
N HIS A 220 14.75 -7.23 5.67
CA HIS A 220 13.68 -7.98 5.01
C HIS A 220 12.52 -8.17 6.00
N VAL A 221 11.32 -7.75 5.62
CA VAL A 221 10.12 -7.83 6.46
C VAL A 221 9.14 -8.82 5.84
N PRO A 222 9.00 -10.02 6.42
CA PRO A 222 8.02 -10.99 5.94
C PRO A 222 6.60 -10.46 6.21
N PHE A 223 5.69 -10.70 5.27
CA PHE A 223 4.29 -10.32 5.42
C PHE A 223 3.34 -11.30 4.73
N THR A 224 2.09 -11.26 5.11
CA THR A 224 1.00 -11.99 4.46
C THR A 224 -0.16 -11.06 4.18
N PHE A 225 -0.96 -11.38 3.14
CA PHE A 225 -2.18 -10.64 2.87
C PHE A 225 -3.20 -10.89 3.98
N GLU A 226 -3.66 -9.81 4.58
CA GLU A 226 -4.77 -9.79 5.52
C GLU A 226 -6.09 -9.62 4.74
N ASN A 227 -7.21 -10.15 5.24
CA ASN A 227 -8.48 -10.17 4.52
C ASN A 227 -9.56 -9.26 5.12
N GLY A 228 -9.44 -8.89 6.39
CA GLY A 228 -10.53 -8.31 7.16
C GLY A 228 -10.51 -6.79 7.32
N GLY A 229 -9.34 -6.17 7.22
CA GLY A 229 -9.14 -4.76 7.58
C GLY A 229 -9.36 -4.54 9.09
N THR A 230 -9.82 -3.35 9.45
CA THR A 230 -10.07 -3.05 10.85
C THR A 230 -11.11 -3.97 11.47
N THR A 231 -10.82 -4.50 12.65
CA THR A 231 -11.68 -5.45 13.37
C THR A 231 -11.67 -5.15 14.87
N VAL A 232 -12.85 -5.19 15.50
CA VAL A 232 -12.97 -5.19 16.96
C VAL A 232 -12.74 -6.62 17.44
N ILE A 233 -11.62 -6.87 18.08
CA ILE A 233 -11.21 -8.22 18.54
C ILE A 233 -11.75 -8.58 19.92
N PHE A 234 -12.18 -7.56 20.69
CA PHE A 234 -12.74 -7.74 22.03
C PHE A 234 -13.81 -6.69 22.28
N TYR A 235 -14.97 -7.10 22.78
CA TYR A 235 -16.10 -6.21 23.08
C TYR A 235 -16.91 -6.72 24.26
N GLU A 236 -16.93 -5.99 25.37
CA GLU A 236 -17.74 -6.25 26.57
C GLU A 236 -18.53 -4.99 26.95
N PRO A 237 -19.73 -4.78 26.37
CA PRO A 237 -20.49 -3.54 26.54
C PRO A 237 -20.85 -3.26 28.01
N GLU A 238 -21.08 -4.29 28.81
CA GLU A 238 -21.46 -4.16 30.22
C GLU A 238 -20.35 -3.55 31.10
N SER A 239 -19.10 -3.70 30.68
CA SER A 239 -17.94 -3.15 31.40
C SER A 239 -17.73 -1.65 31.17
N TYR A 240 -18.39 -1.06 30.17
CA TYR A 240 -18.24 0.35 29.78
C TYR A 240 -19.36 1.26 30.30
N VAL A 241 -20.24 0.74 31.12
CA VAL A 241 -21.26 1.60 31.79
C VAL A 241 -20.53 2.50 32.78
N ALA A 242 -20.46 3.78 32.46
CA ALA A 242 -19.91 4.77 33.37
C ALA A 242 -20.71 4.74 34.70
N LYS A 243 -20.01 4.56 35.82
CA LYS A 243 -20.55 4.71 37.13
C LYS A 243 -20.79 6.19 37.44
#